data_da3643d629f987d02403136ffce8d774
#
_entry.id   da3643d629f987d02403136ffce8d774
#
_cell.length_a   1.000
_cell.length_b   1.000
_cell.length_c   1.000
_cell.angle_alpha   90.00
_cell.angle_beta   90.00
_cell.angle_gamma   90.00
#
_symmetry.space_group_name_H-M   'P 1'
#
loop_
_entity.id
_entity.type
_entity.pdbx_description
1 polymer ?
#
loop_
_entity_poly.entity_id
_entity_poly.type
_entity_poly.pdbx_seq_one_letter_code
_entity_poly.pdbx_strand_id
1 'polypeptide(L)'
;MKEKIRSFFFILGVLFPIVCQAMVATGPNSLVFKSSSVLNSLPSKDVQSVYQDRDGYIWISTRNGLFQYDGYSITTYKSNLYCPDLLTNNNIYCVAEDAQHRLWIGTYSGLNVLDKQTGQIWKIDDPEINGIGISQILVTSDNRILFATEG
;
A
#
# COMPACT_ATOMS: atom_id res chain seq x y z
N MET A 1 25.92 45.35 -54.19
CA MET A 1 26.20 44.41 -53.09
C MET A 1 25.46 44.75 -51.79
N LYS A 2 24.39 45.51 -51.82
CA LYS A 2 23.60 45.87 -50.62
C LYS A 2 22.17 45.30 -50.54
N GLU A 3 21.71 44.66 -51.59
CA GLU A 3 20.32 44.13 -51.60
C GLU A 3 20.18 42.66 -51.16
N LYS A 4 21.27 41.88 -51.19
CA LYS A 4 21.21 40.47 -50.78
C LYS A 4 21.21 40.22 -49.28
N ILE A 5 21.53 41.20 -48.44
CA ILE A 5 21.58 41.07 -46.97
C ILE A 5 20.24 41.32 -46.34
N ARG A 6 19.34 42.10 -47.01
CA ARG A 6 17.99 42.36 -46.47
C ARG A 6 17.05 41.17 -46.56
N SER A 7 17.23 40.31 -47.56
CA SER A 7 16.37 39.11 -47.72
C SER A 7 16.70 38.01 -46.76
N PHE A 8 17.94 37.94 -46.27
CA PHE A 8 18.39 36.90 -45.34
C PHE A 8 17.87 37.09 -43.89
N PHE A 9 17.72 38.35 -43.48
CA PHE A 9 17.17 38.66 -42.15
C PHE A 9 15.65 38.50 -42.04
N PHE A 10 14.94 38.57 -43.17
CA PHE A 10 13.50 38.39 -43.19
C PHE A 10 13.07 36.93 -43.08
N ILE A 11 13.90 35.99 -43.58
CA ILE A 11 13.64 34.54 -43.47
C ILE A 11 13.99 34.02 -42.08
N LEU A 12 14.98 34.62 -41.42
CA LEU A 12 15.36 34.23 -40.02
C LEU A 12 14.34 34.72 -38.99
N GLY A 13 13.65 35.84 -39.26
CA GLY A 13 12.66 36.40 -38.35
C GLY A 13 11.29 35.68 -38.37
N VAL A 14 10.98 34.93 -39.46
CA VAL A 14 9.71 34.23 -39.57
C VAL A 14 9.77 32.79 -39.03
N LEU A 15 10.99 32.21 -38.95
CA LEU A 15 11.18 30.84 -38.41
C LEU A 15 11.28 30.76 -36.89
N PHE A 16 11.50 31.89 -36.21
CA PHE A 16 11.66 31.90 -34.75
C PHE A 16 10.35 31.79 -33.93
N PRO A 17 9.19 32.24 -34.42
CA PRO A 17 7.94 32.06 -33.64
C PRO A 17 7.29 30.66 -33.76
N ILE A 18 7.78 29.79 -34.69
CA ILE A 18 7.15 28.46 -34.89
C ILE A 18 7.65 27.40 -33.90
N VAL A 19 8.80 27.62 -33.27
CA VAL A 19 9.38 26.65 -32.32
C VAL A 19 8.83 26.81 -30.88
N CYS A 20 8.12 27.90 -30.60
CA CYS A 20 7.63 28.19 -29.24
C CYS A 20 6.17 27.75 -28.99
N GLN A 21 5.54 26.99 -29.88
CA GLN A 21 4.14 26.54 -29.69
C GLN A 21 3.98 25.04 -29.40
N ALA A 22 5.04 24.30 -29.09
CA ALA A 22 4.95 22.87 -28.81
C ALA A 22 5.18 22.52 -27.31
N MET A 23 5.01 23.48 -26.40
CA MET A 23 4.79 23.13 -24.99
C MET A 23 3.30 23.24 -24.67
N VAL A 24 2.53 22.32 -25.23
CA VAL A 24 1.26 21.97 -24.63
C VAL A 24 1.59 21.39 -23.26
N ALA A 25 1.39 22.18 -22.22
CA ALA A 25 1.36 21.67 -20.86
C ALA A 25 0.35 20.52 -20.86
N THR A 26 0.83 19.29 -20.81
CA THR A 26 -0.01 18.16 -20.44
C THR A 26 -0.56 18.51 -19.07
N GLY A 27 -1.85 18.84 -19.01
CA GLY A 27 -2.55 19.14 -17.76
C GLY A 27 -2.33 17.99 -16.77
N PRO A 28 -2.56 18.20 -15.49
CA PRO A 28 -2.37 17.17 -14.48
C PRO A 28 -3.11 15.92 -14.92
N ASN A 29 -2.41 14.77 -14.93
CA ASN A 29 -3.00 13.49 -15.27
C ASN A 29 -4.31 13.35 -14.49
N SER A 30 -5.43 13.25 -15.20
CA SER A 30 -6.72 13.08 -14.55
C SER A 30 -6.68 11.78 -13.74
N LEU A 31 -6.91 11.87 -12.43
CA LEU A 31 -7.04 10.68 -11.60
C LEU A 31 -8.27 9.91 -12.04
N VAL A 32 -8.08 8.68 -12.48
CA VAL A 32 -9.18 7.79 -12.88
C VAL A 32 -9.39 6.79 -11.75
N PHE A 33 -10.54 6.88 -11.09
CA PHE A 33 -10.96 5.90 -10.09
C PHE A 33 -11.70 4.76 -10.81
N LYS A 34 -11.20 3.52 -10.62
CA LYS A 34 -11.83 2.31 -11.15
C LYS A 34 -12.28 1.43 -9.99
N SER A 35 -13.51 0.94 -10.06
CA SER A 35 -14.02 -0.09 -9.18
C SER A 35 -13.55 -1.47 -9.67
N SER A 36 -13.09 -2.32 -8.75
CA SER A 36 -12.76 -3.71 -9.05
C SER A 36 -13.90 -4.62 -8.61
N SER A 37 -14.38 -5.50 -9.51
CA SER A 37 -15.43 -6.47 -9.17
C SER A 37 -14.98 -7.45 -8.08
N VAL A 38 -13.69 -7.81 -8.06
CA VAL A 38 -13.12 -8.71 -7.04
C VAL A 38 -13.12 -8.04 -5.67
N LEU A 39 -12.72 -6.76 -5.59
CA LEU A 39 -12.74 -6.01 -4.33
C LEU A 39 -14.16 -5.73 -3.83
N ASN A 40 -15.15 -5.68 -4.72
CA ASN A 40 -16.56 -5.57 -4.34
C ASN A 40 -17.08 -6.85 -3.65
N SER A 41 -16.41 -8.00 -3.86
CA SER A 41 -16.74 -9.29 -3.21
C SER A 41 -16.04 -9.49 -1.86
N LEU A 42 -15.34 -8.50 -1.33
CA LEU A 42 -14.73 -8.57 0.02
C LEU A 42 -15.80 -8.93 1.06
N PRO A 43 -15.55 -9.94 1.90
CA PRO A 43 -16.49 -10.36 2.94
C PRO A 43 -16.75 -9.31 4.02
N SER A 44 -15.88 -8.30 4.12
CA SER A 44 -16.04 -7.17 5.03
C SER A 44 -15.79 -5.87 4.29
N LYS A 45 -16.67 -4.90 4.52
CA LYS A 45 -16.56 -3.53 3.95
C LYS A 45 -15.96 -2.53 4.93
N ASP A 46 -15.74 -2.93 6.20
CA ASP A 46 -15.15 -2.07 7.24
C ASP A 46 -13.63 -2.08 7.13
N VAL A 47 -13.09 -1.49 6.07
CA VAL A 47 -11.65 -1.40 5.82
C VAL A 47 -11.02 -0.42 6.81
N GLN A 48 -10.01 -0.88 7.54
CA GLN A 48 -9.23 -0.10 8.50
C GLN A 48 -7.95 0.46 7.87
N SER A 49 -7.23 -0.38 7.11
CA SER A 49 -6.03 0.01 6.41
C SER A 49 -5.81 -0.81 5.14
N VAL A 50 -4.99 -0.27 4.24
CA VAL A 50 -4.52 -0.96 3.03
C VAL A 50 -3.00 -0.81 2.95
N TYR A 51 -2.32 -1.90 2.66
CA TYR A 51 -0.86 -1.94 2.55
C TYR A 51 -0.45 -2.75 1.32
N GLN A 52 0.53 -2.27 0.56
CA GLN A 52 1.15 -3.04 -0.52
C GLN A 52 2.50 -3.55 -0.05
N ASP A 53 2.70 -4.86 -0.11
CA ASP A 53 3.99 -5.48 0.22
C ASP A 53 4.98 -5.41 -0.96
N ARG A 54 6.22 -5.86 -0.72
CA ARG A 54 7.31 -5.84 -1.71
C ARG A 54 7.08 -6.80 -2.88
N ASP A 55 6.25 -7.83 -2.70
CA ASP A 55 5.88 -8.78 -3.75
C ASP A 55 4.73 -8.27 -4.61
N GLY A 56 4.14 -7.12 -4.25
CA GLY A 56 3.06 -6.47 -4.95
C GLY A 56 1.66 -6.88 -4.50
N TYR A 57 1.53 -7.77 -3.51
CA TYR A 57 0.24 -8.12 -2.91
C TYR A 57 -0.34 -6.93 -2.15
N ILE A 58 -1.66 -6.77 -2.25
CA ILE A 58 -2.40 -5.77 -1.48
C ILE A 58 -3.03 -6.44 -0.27
N TRP A 59 -2.64 -5.98 0.91
CA TRP A 59 -3.20 -6.41 2.19
C TRP A 59 -4.28 -5.45 2.64
N ILE A 60 -5.46 -5.97 2.97
CA ILE A 60 -6.62 -5.19 3.34
C ILE A 60 -7.02 -5.59 4.76
N SER A 61 -6.74 -4.71 5.70
CA SER A 61 -7.12 -4.88 7.11
C SER A 61 -8.57 -4.47 7.31
N THR A 62 -9.34 -5.31 7.98
CA THR A 62 -10.75 -5.04 8.26
C THR A 62 -11.13 -5.44 9.68
N ARG A 63 -12.34 -5.09 10.10
CA ARG A 63 -12.89 -5.57 11.39
C ARG A 63 -13.27 -7.06 11.38
N ASN A 64 -13.21 -7.74 10.25
CA ASN A 64 -13.61 -9.14 10.12
C ASN A 64 -12.57 -9.99 9.37
N GLY A 65 -11.31 -9.75 9.63
CA GLY A 65 -10.17 -10.48 9.08
C GLY A 65 -9.22 -9.62 8.27
N LEU A 66 -8.11 -10.26 7.91
CA LEU A 66 -7.11 -9.73 6.99
C LEU A 66 -7.28 -10.41 5.63
N PHE A 67 -7.24 -9.63 4.57
CA PHE A 67 -7.40 -10.12 3.20
C PHE A 67 -6.15 -9.78 2.40
N GLN A 68 -5.65 -10.76 1.63
CA GLN A 68 -4.56 -10.60 0.67
C GLN A 68 -5.15 -10.66 -0.74
N TYR A 69 -4.88 -9.65 -1.54
CA TYR A 69 -5.29 -9.57 -2.94
C TYR A 69 -4.07 -9.63 -3.86
N ASP A 70 -4.06 -10.56 -4.80
CA ASP A 70 -2.98 -10.83 -5.75
C ASP A 70 -3.23 -10.23 -7.15
N GLY A 71 -4.29 -9.45 -7.32
CA GLY A 71 -4.75 -8.92 -8.60
C GLY A 71 -5.90 -9.73 -9.23
N TYR A 72 -6.13 -10.97 -8.79
CA TYR A 72 -7.13 -11.90 -9.35
C TYR A 72 -8.05 -12.50 -8.28
N SER A 73 -7.50 -12.85 -7.12
CA SER A 73 -8.19 -13.57 -6.05
C SER A 73 -7.93 -12.94 -4.69
N ILE A 74 -8.76 -13.32 -3.71
CA ILE A 74 -8.62 -12.88 -2.32
C ILE A 74 -8.40 -14.08 -1.44
N THR A 75 -7.25 -14.10 -0.73
CA THR A 75 -6.98 -15.03 0.36
C THR A 75 -7.39 -14.40 1.67
N THR A 76 -8.04 -15.17 2.53
CA THR A 76 -8.61 -14.69 3.81
C THR A 76 -7.85 -15.27 4.99
N TYR A 77 -7.42 -14.42 5.92
CA TYR A 77 -6.79 -14.78 7.19
C TYR A 77 -7.71 -14.36 8.34
N LYS A 78 -8.08 -15.32 9.17
CA LYS A 78 -8.99 -15.10 10.31
C LYS A 78 -8.52 -15.87 11.53
N SER A 79 -8.92 -15.38 12.71
CA SER A 79 -8.83 -16.16 13.94
C SER A 79 -9.82 -17.33 13.91
N ASN A 80 -9.43 -18.43 14.53
CA ASN A 80 -10.31 -19.56 14.77
C ASN A 80 -10.10 -20.06 16.20
N LEU A 81 -11.18 -20.21 16.95
CA LEU A 81 -11.14 -20.68 18.35
C LEU A 81 -10.53 -22.09 18.49
N TYR A 82 -10.53 -22.88 17.43
CA TYR A 82 -10.01 -24.26 17.42
C TYR A 82 -8.59 -24.37 16.84
N CYS A 83 -8.01 -23.28 16.35
CA CYS A 83 -6.69 -23.23 15.74
C CYS A 83 -5.89 -22.07 16.34
N PRO A 84 -5.10 -22.32 17.40
CA PRO A 84 -4.34 -21.26 18.10
C PRO A 84 -3.22 -20.64 17.24
N ASP A 85 -2.82 -21.30 16.16
CA ASP A 85 -1.76 -20.86 15.24
C ASP A 85 -2.26 -19.86 14.18
N LEU A 86 -3.39 -19.20 14.45
CA LEU A 86 -3.98 -18.18 13.58
C LEU A 86 -3.95 -16.82 14.28
N LEU A 87 -4.62 -15.84 13.68
CA LEU A 87 -4.71 -14.48 14.21
C LEU A 87 -5.34 -14.47 15.62
N THR A 88 -4.81 -13.63 16.49
CA THR A 88 -5.35 -13.44 17.87
C THR A 88 -6.74 -12.80 17.86
N ASN A 89 -7.02 -11.98 16.86
CA ASN A 89 -8.31 -11.29 16.71
C ASN A 89 -8.63 -11.03 15.24
N ASN A 90 -9.92 -11.00 14.88
CA ASN A 90 -10.38 -10.68 13.52
C ASN A 90 -10.44 -9.17 13.23
N ASN A 91 -10.44 -8.33 14.26
CA ASN A 91 -10.40 -6.89 14.08
C ASN A 91 -8.95 -6.45 13.86
N ILE A 92 -8.58 -6.27 12.60
CA ILE A 92 -7.22 -5.93 12.17
C ILE A 92 -7.13 -4.42 11.94
N TYR A 93 -6.20 -3.76 12.60
CA TYR A 93 -6.01 -2.32 12.47
C TYR A 93 -4.99 -1.96 11.39
N CYS A 94 -3.85 -2.63 11.40
CA CYS A 94 -2.74 -2.28 10.52
C CYS A 94 -1.85 -3.48 10.21
N VAL A 95 -1.07 -3.34 9.14
CA VAL A 95 -0.02 -4.29 8.78
C VAL A 95 1.21 -3.55 8.27
N ALA A 96 2.40 -4.16 8.44
CA ALA A 96 3.65 -3.68 7.86
C ALA A 96 4.59 -4.87 7.59
N GLU A 97 5.40 -4.79 6.54
CA GLU A 97 6.36 -5.83 6.17
C GLU A 97 7.76 -5.46 6.64
N ASP A 98 8.48 -6.42 7.24
CA ASP A 98 9.88 -6.27 7.63
C ASP A 98 10.88 -6.69 6.53
N ALA A 99 12.18 -6.52 6.80
CA ALA A 99 13.24 -6.87 5.85
C ALA A 99 13.39 -8.39 5.63
N GLN A 100 12.80 -9.22 6.47
CA GLN A 100 12.77 -10.68 6.35
C GLN A 100 11.52 -11.20 5.63
N HIS A 101 10.75 -10.33 4.96
CA HIS A 101 9.48 -10.67 4.29
C HIS A 101 8.39 -11.21 5.24
N ARG A 102 8.46 -10.88 6.52
CA ARG A 102 7.39 -11.18 7.47
C ARG A 102 6.42 -10.01 7.55
N LEU A 103 5.14 -10.33 7.62
CA LEU A 103 4.09 -9.34 7.79
C LEU A 103 3.71 -9.24 9.26
N TRP A 104 3.94 -8.09 9.85
CA TRP A 104 3.51 -7.74 11.19
C TRP A 104 2.07 -7.26 11.17
N ILE A 105 1.21 -7.83 12.01
CA ILE A 105 -0.24 -7.64 11.97
C ILE A 105 -0.72 -7.14 13.32
N GLY A 106 -1.10 -5.86 13.37
CA GLY A 106 -1.69 -5.23 14.55
C GLY A 106 -3.18 -5.51 14.61
N THR A 107 -3.62 -6.09 15.73
CA THR A 107 -5.03 -6.43 15.97
C THR A 107 -5.58 -5.68 17.17
N TYR A 108 -6.89 -5.77 17.38
CA TYR A 108 -7.55 -5.28 18.60
C TYR A 108 -7.02 -5.91 19.90
N SER A 109 -6.40 -7.09 19.84
CA SER A 109 -5.99 -7.87 21.02
C SER A 109 -4.53 -8.33 20.97
N GLY A 110 -3.63 -7.54 20.41
CA GLY A 110 -2.21 -7.84 20.37
C GLY A 110 -1.63 -7.90 18.96
N LEU A 111 -0.40 -8.41 18.88
CA LEU A 111 0.44 -8.40 17.68
C LEU A 111 0.65 -9.83 17.19
N ASN A 112 0.47 -10.04 15.88
CA ASN A 112 0.81 -11.28 15.18
C ASN A 112 1.90 -11.05 14.14
N VAL A 113 2.56 -12.14 13.75
CA VAL A 113 3.50 -12.15 12.63
C VAL A 113 3.12 -13.28 11.68
N LEU A 114 3.05 -12.98 10.40
CA LEU A 114 2.90 -13.95 9.32
C LEU A 114 4.21 -14.05 8.56
N ASP A 115 4.79 -15.24 8.53
CA ASP A 115 5.85 -15.58 7.58
C ASP A 115 5.21 -15.85 6.20
N LYS A 116 5.46 -14.99 5.23
CA LYS A 116 4.88 -15.12 3.89
C LYS A 116 5.43 -16.30 3.10
N GLN A 117 6.61 -16.82 3.44
CA GLN A 117 7.22 -17.95 2.74
C GLN A 117 6.62 -19.27 3.18
N THR A 118 6.40 -19.43 4.49
CA THR A 118 5.87 -20.67 5.07
C THR A 118 4.34 -20.64 5.27
N GLY A 119 3.75 -19.45 5.29
CA GLY A 119 2.35 -19.25 5.64
C GLY A 119 2.05 -19.39 7.14
N GLN A 120 3.07 -19.57 7.97
CA GLN A 120 2.89 -19.70 9.41
C GLN A 120 2.55 -18.34 10.03
N ILE A 121 1.60 -18.37 10.96
CA ILE A 121 1.23 -17.20 11.78
C ILE A 121 1.52 -17.55 13.23
N TRP A 122 2.10 -16.60 13.96
CA TRP A 122 2.27 -16.74 15.40
C TRP A 122 1.96 -15.41 16.10
N LYS A 123 1.56 -15.53 17.34
CA LYS A 123 1.34 -14.40 18.25
C LYS A 123 2.68 -13.96 18.85
N ILE A 124 2.88 -12.66 19.01
CA ILE A 124 3.90 -12.14 19.91
C ILE A 124 3.36 -12.23 21.33
N ASP A 125 3.96 -13.11 22.11
CA ASP A 125 3.55 -13.32 23.50
C ASP A 125 4.37 -12.44 24.44
N ASP A 126 3.90 -11.21 24.62
CA ASP A 126 4.50 -10.22 25.51
C ASP A 126 3.42 -9.66 26.46
N PRO A 127 3.62 -9.73 27.79
CA PRO A 127 2.64 -9.25 28.77
C PRO A 127 2.26 -7.78 28.61
N GLU A 128 3.16 -6.95 28.07
CA GLU A 128 2.92 -5.50 27.88
C GLU A 128 1.96 -5.21 26.72
N ILE A 129 1.79 -6.15 25.79
CA ILE A 129 0.94 -5.96 24.59
C ILE A 129 -0.19 -6.99 24.45
N ASN A 130 -0.18 -8.03 25.27
CA ASN A 130 -1.23 -9.04 25.27
C ASN A 130 -2.58 -8.44 25.65
N GLY A 131 -3.56 -8.58 24.74
CA GLY A 131 -4.89 -8.04 24.94
C GLY A 131 -5.05 -6.55 24.64
N ILE A 132 -3.95 -5.86 24.26
CA ILE A 132 -3.96 -4.43 23.93
C ILE A 132 -4.04 -4.26 22.42
N GLY A 133 -4.85 -3.30 21.95
CA GLY A 133 -4.98 -2.96 20.54
C GLY A 133 -3.69 -2.33 19.98
N ILE A 134 -3.23 -2.81 18.84
CA ILE A 134 -2.08 -2.26 18.11
C ILE A 134 -2.60 -1.45 16.94
N SER A 135 -2.65 -0.14 17.12
CA SER A 135 -3.29 0.79 16.19
C SER A 135 -2.42 1.15 14.98
N GLN A 136 -1.10 1.09 15.12
CA GLN A 136 -0.16 1.40 14.04
C GLN A 136 1.14 0.62 14.18
N ILE A 137 1.75 0.27 13.03
CA ILE A 137 3.07 -0.37 12.96
C ILE A 137 3.93 0.41 11.97
N LEU A 138 5.17 0.67 12.35
CA LEU A 138 6.20 1.24 11.49
C LEU A 138 7.44 0.36 11.52
N VAL A 139 7.90 -0.06 10.34
CA VAL A 139 9.20 -0.71 10.18
C VAL A 139 10.21 0.35 9.75
N THR A 140 11.25 0.53 10.55
CA THR A 140 12.30 1.52 10.29
C THR A 140 13.31 1.00 9.25
N SER A 141 14.12 1.88 8.69
CA SER A 141 15.16 1.52 7.71
C SER A 141 16.24 0.57 8.25
N ASP A 142 16.45 0.58 9.57
CA ASP A 142 17.34 -0.36 10.30
C ASP A 142 16.58 -1.60 10.79
N ASN A 143 15.39 -1.85 10.25
CA ASN A 143 14.53 -3.01 10.53
C ASN A 143 14.08 -3.16 11.97
N ARG A 144 13.93 -2.06 12.71
CA ARG A 144 13.24 -2.06 14.00
C ARG A 144 11.73 -1.95 13.76
N ILE A 145 10.97 -2.64 14.60
CA ILE A 145 9.53 -2.60 14.59
C ILE A 145 9.08 -1.66 15.70
N LEU A 146 8.43 -0.58 15.33
CA LEU A 146 7.79 0.35 16.25
C LEU A 146 6.28 0.19 16.11
N PHE A 147 5.55 0.20 17.21
CA PHE A 147 4.10 0.12 17.19
C PHE A 147 3.47 1.03 18.22
N ALA A 148 2.28 1.52 17.92
CA ALA A 148 1.46 2.30 18.83
C ALA A 148 0.35 1.40 19.40
N THR A 149 0.14 1.52 20.71
CA THR A 149 -0.91 0.80 21.44
C THR A 149 -2.09 1.71 21.75
N GLU A 150 -3.28 1.13 21.82
CA GLU A 150 -4.44 1.76 22.45
C GLU A 150 -4.36 1.45 23.95
N GLY A 151 -3.87 2.38 24.75
CA GLY A 151 -3.73 2.28 26.19
C GLY A 151 -4.66 3.16 26.96
#